data_41a2b486ffbe64b20c5478e76641d462
#
_entry.id   41a2b486ffbe64b20c5478e76641d462
#
_cell.length_a   1.000
_cell.length_b   1.000
_cell.length_c   1.000
_cell.angle_alpha   90.00
_cell.angle_beta   90.00
_cell.angle_gamma   90.00
#
_symmetry.space_group_name_H-M   'P 1'
#
loop_
_entity.id
_entity.type
_entity.pdbx_description
1 polymer ?
#
loop_
_entity_poly.entity_id
_entity_poly.type
_entity_poly.pdbx_seq_one_letter_code
_entity_poly.pdbx_strand_id
1 'polypeptide(L)'
;WQFKGLGGQWDKAQILRGWQVATQVCLQCHGLQYVRPRDLMGLGFTEAQVEALATQANLTLGEPIRTALNEEDMKATYGMVVPDLSVMALARPDGVNYIKALMLGYTEAPADFVGTNYNKYFPGYNIAMPNPLSDGQVTYADGSPETVAQYSADVAAFLAWAADPHHVTRQNVGAYVLIFVALMALLTYLTMKAIWRDVKKQ
;
A
#
# COMPACT_ATOMS: atom_id res chain seq x y z
N TRP A 1 2.54 -0.04 12.33
CA TRP A 1 1.34 -0.11 11.48
C TRP A 1 0.37 -1.13 12.07
N GLN A 2 -0.90 -0.75 12.16
CA GLN A 2 -1.94 -1.59 12.78
C GLN A 2 -2.20 -2.89 11.99
N PHE A 3 -1.92 -2.93 10.71
CA PHE A 3 -2.11 -4.10 9.86
C PHE A 3 -0.96 -5.12 9.92
N LYS A 4 0.13 -4.84 10.64
CA LYS A 4 1.27 -5.77 10.76
C LYS A 4 1.06 -6.75 11.93
N GLY A 5 1.54 -7.99 11.74
CA GLY A 5 1.53 -9.03 12.76
C GLY A 5 0.23 -9.83 12.85
N LEU A 6 0.26 -10.89 13.67
CA LEU A 6 -0.94 -11.73 13.94
C LEU A 6 -2.03 -10.89 14.62
N GLY A 7 -3.23 -10.90 14.03
CA GLY A 7 -4.34 -10.08 14.49
C GLY A 7 -4.32 -8.64 14.01
N GLY A 8 -3.41 -8.30 13.09
CA GLY A 8 -3.39 -6.99 12.43
C GLY A 8 -4.72 -6.69 11.73
N GLN A 9 -5.07 -5.43 11.64
CA GLN A 9 -6.29 -4.95 10.98
C GLN A 9 -6.01 -3.70 10.17
N TRP A 10 -6.74 -3.54 9.07
CA TRP A 10 -6.72 -2.29 8.33
C TRP A 10 -7.48 -1.20 9.09
N ASP A 11 -6.82 -0.07 9.32
CA ASP A 11 -7.51 1.15 9.77
C ASP A 11 -8.22 1.78 8.57
N LYS A 12 -9.54 1.59 8.52
CA LYS A 12 -10.37 2.07 7.41
C LYS A 12 -10.32 3.59 7.25
N ALA A 13 -10.29 4.32 8.37
CA ALA A 13 -10.23 5.77 8.35
C ALA A 13 -8.90 6.25 7.78
N GLN A 14 -7.79 5.63 8.19
CA GLN A 14 -6.48 5.93 7.65
C GLN A 14 -6.37 5.61 6.14
N ILE A 15 -6.90 4.47 5.71
CA ILE A 15 -6.90 4.12 4.28
C ILE A 15 -7.75 5.11 3.47
N LEU A 16 -8.89 5.55 4.01
CA LEU A 16 -9.75 6.52 3.35
C LEU A 16 -9.06 7.89 3.20
N ARG A 17 -8.36 8.36 4.23
CA ARG A 17 -7.52 9.56 4.14
C ARG A 17 -6.41 9.39 3.12
N GLY A 18 -5.74 8.22 3.13
CA GLY A 18 -4.72 7.89 2.13
C GLY A 18 -5.26 7.83 0.70
N TRP A 19 -6.50 7.34 0.51
CA TRP A 19 -7.22 7.43 -0.75
C TRP A 19 -7.39 8.89 -1.20
N GLN A 20 -7.80 9.79 -0.30
CA GLN A 20 -7.94 11.21 -0.62
C GLN A 20 -6.62 11.83 -1.05
N VAL A 21 -5.53 11.56 -0.32
CA VAL A 21 -4.18 12.03 -0.72
C VAL A 21 -3.78 11.45 -2.08
N ALA A 22 -3.97 10.16 -2.28
CA ALA A 22 -3.62 9.50 -3.54
C ALA A 22 -4.38 10.11 -4.72
N THR A 23 -5.70 10.26 -4.62
CA THR A 23 -6.55 10.75 -5.72
C THR A 23 -6.36 12.23 -6.02
N GLN A 24 -6.12 13.05 -5.00
CA GLN A 24 -5.96 14.49 -5.18
C GLN A 24 -4.54 14.90 -5.58
N VAL A 25 -3.53 14.10 -5.20
CA VAL A 25 -2.12 14.46 -5.42
C VAL A 25 -1.41 13.45 -6.33
N CYS A 26 -1.34 12.18 -5.94
CA CYS A 26 -0.45 11.21 -6.59
C CYS A 26 -0.93 10.80 -7.99
N LEU A 27 -2.24 10.63 -8.16
CA LEU A 27 -2.83 10.17 -9.42
C LEU A 27 -2.80 11.20 -10.55
N GLN A 28 -2.33 12.41 -10.28
CA GLN A 28 -2.02 13.39 -11.34
C GLN A 28 -0.90 12.88 -12.26
N CYS A 29 0.02 12.07 -11.73
CA CYS A 29 1.17 11.55 -12.44
C CYS A 29 1.25 10.03 -12.45
N HIS A 30 0.79 9.37 -11.37
CA HIS A 30 0.89 7.92 -11.17
C HIS A 30 -0.42 7.20 -11.50
N GLY A 31 -0.32 5.94 -11.90
CA GLY A 31 -1.45 5.02 -11.97
C GLY A 31 -1.50 4.05 -10.78
N LEU A 32 -2.63 3.37 -10.64
CA LEU A 32 -2.87 2.23 -9.76
C LEU A 32 -3.60 1.14 -10.58
N GLN A 33 -2.92 0.60 -11.58
CA GLN A 33 -3.53 -0.26 -12.61
C GLN A 33 -4.11 -1.58 -12.08
N TYR A 34 -3.70 -2.03 -10.89
CA TYR A 34 -4.21 -3.24 -10.26
C TYR A 34 -5.29 -2.96 -9.22
N VAL A 35 -5.63 -1.69 -8.98
CA VAL A 35 -6.65 -1.26 -8.04
C VAL A 35 -7.84 -0.68 -8.80
N ARG A 36 -9.03 -1.03 -8.34
CA ARG A 36 -10.30 -0.44 -8.78
C ARG A 36 -10.99 0.21 -7.59
N PRO A 37 -11.72 1.30 -7.76
CA PRO A 37 -12.46 1.91 -6.64
C PRO A 37 -13.34 0.89 -5.90
N ARG A 38 -13.99 -0.04 -6.61
CA ARG A 38 -14.81 -1.10 -6.00
C ARG A 38 -14.07 -2.00 -4.99
N ASP A 39 -12.74 -2.09 -5.06
CA ASP A 39 -11.95 -2.93 -4.16
C ASP A 39 -12.01 -2.41 -2.71
N LEU A 40 -12.34 -1.12 -2.52
CA LEU A 40 -12.62 -0.53 -1.20
C LEU A 40 -13.80 -1.20 -0.49
N MET A 41 -14.73 -1.84 -1.22
CA MET A 41 -15.81 -2.61 -0.59
C MET A 41 -15.26 -3.76 0.29
N GLY A 42 -14.09 -4.30 -0.03
CA GLY A 42 -13.38 -5.28 0.78
C GLY A 42 -13.02 -4.79 2.19
N LEU A 43 -13.01 -3.49 2.41
CA LEU A 43 -12.86 -2.87 3.73
C LEU A 43 -14.19 -2.69 4.47
N GLY A 44 -15.32 -3.08 3.85
CA GLY A 44 -16.67 -2.97 4.39
C GLY A 44 -17.34 -1.63 4.12
N PHE A 45 -16.90 -0.88 3.11
CA PHE A 45 -17.66 0.25 2.57
C PHE A 45 -18.81 -0.28 1.71
N THR A 46 -19.95 0.41 1.71
CA THR A 46 -21.07 0.10 0.81
C THR A 46 -20.74 0.56 -0.61
N GLU A 47 -21.43 -0.05 -1.61
CA GLU A 47 -21.27 0.34 -3.01
C GLU A 47 -21.54 1.83 -3.21
N ALA A 48 -22.62 2.36 -2.63
CA ALA A 48 -22.96 3.78 -2.72
C ALA A 48 -21.88 4.71 -2.16
N GLN A 49 -21.20 4.32 -1.04
CA GLN A 49 -20.09 5.08 -0.49
C GLN A 49 -18.88 5.06 -1.44
N VAL A 50 -18.57 3.90 -2.02
CA VAL A 50 -17.43 3.77 -2.93
C VAL A 50 -17.71 4.48 -4.26
N GLU A 51 -18.93 4.46 -4.75
CA GLU A 51 -19.34 5.19 -5.95
C GLU A 51 -19.21 6.70 -5.74
N ALA A 52 -19.62 7.22 -4.58
CA ALA A 52 -19.43 8.64 -4.23
C ALA A 52 -17.93 9.01 -4.21
N LEU A 53 -17.08 8.18 -3.62
CA LEU A 53 -15.62 8.39 -3.58
C LEU A 53 -14.99 8.34 -4.99
N ALA A 54 -15.43 7.40 -5.83
CA ALA A 54 -14.96 7.28 -7.22
C ALA A 54 -15.37 8.52 -8.03
N THR A 55 -16.64 8.95 -7.90
CA THR A 55 -17.16 10.13 -8.59
C THR A 55 -16.41 11.40 -8.21
N GLN A 56 -16.12 11.60 -6.92
CA GLN A 56 -15.31 12.74 -6.44
C GLN A 56 -13.91 12.78 -7.07
N ALA A 57 -13.35 11.60 -7.35
CA ALA A 57 -12.02 11.45 -7.96
C ALA A 57 -12.06 11.38 -9.49
N ASN A 58 -13.23 11.55 -10.13
CA ASN A 58 -13.46 11.33 -11.57
C ASN A 58 -13.03 9.93 -12.04
N LEU A 59 -13.27 8.90 -11.22
CA LEU A 59 -12.93 7.51 -11.49
C LEU A 59 -14.20 6.68 -11.73
N THR A 60 -14.05 5.62 -12.54
CA THR A 60 -15.09 4.63 -12.77
C THR A 60 -14.98 3.50 -11.75
N LEU A 61 -16.09 3.11 -11.11
CA LEU A 61 -16.14 2.12 -10.03
C LEU A 61 -15.44 0.79 -10.37
N GLY A 62 -15.62 0.30 -11.58
CA GLY A 62 -15.16 -1.02 -12.02
C GLY A 62 -13.86 -1.03 -12.83
N GLU A 63 -13.29 0.11 -13.14
CA GLU A 63 -12.12 0.22 -14.01
C GLU A 63 -10.82 0.38 -13.21
N PRO A 64 -9.69 -0.13 -13.74
CA PRO A 64 -8.38 0.15 -13.17
C PRO A 64 -8.09 1.65 -13.14
N ILE A 65 -7.48 2.11 -12.08
CA ILE A 65 -7.09 3.50 -11.94
C ILE A 65 -5.84 3.76 -12.78
N ARG A 66 -5.99 4.47 -13.88
CA ARG A 66 -4.91 4.79 -14.81
C ARG A 66 -4.49 6.25 -14.65
N THR A 67 -3.23 6.53 -14.90
CA THR A 67 -2.77 7.91 -15.06
C THR A 67 -3.34 8.52 -16.34
N ALA A 68 -3.57 9.82 -16.32
CA ALA A 68 -3.96 10.58 -17.51
C ALA A 68 -2.79 10.83 -18.48
N LEU A 69 -1.54 10.69 -18.00
CA LEU A 69 -0.33 10.91 -18.80
C LEU A 69 0.02 9.67 -19.61
N ASN A 70 0.33 9.85 -20.87
CA ASN A 70 0.95 8.81 -21.71
C ASN A 70 2.47 8.75 -21.47
N GLU A 71 3.11 7.66 -21.92
CA GLU A 71 4.54 7.44 -21.72
C GLU A 71 5.43 8.49 -22.40
N GLU A 72 5.01 9.03 -23.54
CA GLU A 72 5.76 10.03 -24.29
C GLU A 72 5.80 11.34 -23.51
N ASP A 73 4.65 11.79 -23.00
CA ASP A 73 4.54 12.98 -22.16
C ASP A 73 5.32 12.82 -20.83
N MET A 74 5.28 11.62 -20.22
CA MET A 74 6.07 11.33 -19.02
C MET A 74 7.57 11.47 -19.29
N LYS A 75 8.07 10.90 -20.39
CA LYS A 75 9.48 10.97 -20.77
C LYS A 75 9.90 12.41 -21.12
N ALA A 76 9.03 13.16 -21.81
CA ALA A 76 9.30 14.56 -22.15
C ALA A 76 9.37 15.46 -20.92
N THR A 77 8.47 15.24 -19.93
CA THR A 77 8.35 16.11 -18.76
C THR A 77 9.32 15.74 -17.63
N TYR A 78 9.48 14.43 -17.37
CA TYR A 78 10.21 13.92 -16.19
C TYR A 78 11.50 13.17 -16.56
N GLY A 79 11.81 13.01 -17.86
CA GLY A 79 12.97 12.25 -18.33
C GLY A 79 12.83 10.73 -18.18
N MET A 80 11.69 10.24 -17.66
CA MET A 80 11.44 8.82 -17.42
C MET A 80 9.94 8.51 -17.39
N VAL A 81 9.60 7.23 -17.52
CA VAL A 81 8.22 6.77 -17.27
C VAL A 81 7.96 6.78 -15.77
N VAL A 82 6.90 7.46 -15.36
CA VAL A 82 6.48 7.54 -13.96
C VAL A 82 5.96 6.15 -13.51
N PRO A 83 6.45 5.60 -12.38
CA PRO A 83 6.07 4.26 -11.95
C PRO A 83 4.60 4.18 -11.52
N ASP A 84 3.94 3.05 -11.82
CA ASP A 84 2.64 2.69 -11.26
C ASP A 84 2.79 2.35 -9.77
N LEU A 85 1.84 2.80 -8.96
CA LEU A 85 1.92 2.68 -7.49
C LEU A 85 1.26 1.41 -6.93
N SER A 86 0.59 0.60 -7.76
CA SER A 86 -0.23 -0.56 -7.30
C SER A 86 0.52 -1.52 -6.38
N VAL A 87 1.78 -1.79 -6.66
CA VAL A 87 2.59 -2.74 -5.86
C VAL A 87 3.82 -2.08 -5.21
N MET A 88 3.85 -0.77 -5.14
CA MET A 88 5.02 -0.02 -4.69
C MET A 88 5.44 -0.40 -3.26
N ALA A 89 4.48 -0.64 -2.35
CA ALA A 89 4.74 -1.05 -0.98
C ALA A 89 5.36 -2.46 -0.86
N LEU A 90 5.26 -3.30 -1.89
CA LEU A 90 5.93 -4.61 -1.95
C LEU A 90 7.23 -4.56 -2.75
N ALA A 91 7.35 -3.61 -3.70
CA ALA A 91 8.47 -3.51 -4.62
C ALA A 91 9.69 -2.76 -4.02
N ARG A 92 9.59 -2.22 -2.83
CA ARG A 92 10.67 -1.45 -2.18
C ARG A 92 11.12 -2.13 -0.88
N PRO A 93 12.43 -2.13 -0.57
CA PRO A 93 12.92 -2.51 0.75
C PRO A 93 12.22 -1.68 1.83
N ASP A 94 11.87 -2.32 2.96
CA ASP A 94 11.11 -1.73 4.06
C ASP A 94 9.70 -1.19 3.67
N GLY A 95 9.28 -1.40 2.42
CA GLY A 95 7.92 -1.23 1.94
C GLY A 95 7.26 0.08 2.37
N VAL A 96 6.23 -0.05 3.16
CA VAL A 96 5.40 1.09 3.65
C VAL A 96 6.19 2.11 4.46
N ASN A 97 7.22 1.70 5.22
CA ASN A 97 8.05 2.64 5.97
C ASN A 97 8.94 3.46 5.04
N TYR A 98 9.46 2.82 3.99
CA TYR A 98 10.22 3.53 2.95
C TYR A 98 9.37 4.57 2.25
N ILE A 99 8.13 4.24 1.86
CA ILE A 99 7.22 5.20 1.21
C ILE A 99 6.97 6.41 2.12
N LYS A 100 6.64 6.16 3.40
CA LYS A 100 6.47 7.25 4.38
C LYS A 100 7.73 8.10 4.53
N ALA A 101 8.89 7.46 4.68
CA ALA A 101 10.17 8.15 4.79
C ALA A 101 10.48 8.97 3.55
N LEU A 102 10.24 8.41 2.35
CA LEU A 102 10.45 9.11 1.08
C LEU A 102 9.64 10.41 1.01
N MET A 103 8.37 10.38 1.40
CA MET A 103 7.53 11.59 1.42
C MET A 103 8.04 12.63 2.41
N LEU A 104 8.63 12.22 3.53
CA LEU A 104 9.24 13.09 4.53
C LEU A 104 10.69 13.46 4.22
N GLY A 105 11.25 12.91 3.16
CA GLY A 105 12.66 13.05 2.82
C GLY A 105 13.04 14.31 2.06
N TYR A 106 12.05 15.04 1.55
CA TYR A 106 12.29 16.32 0.87
C TYR A 106 12.70 17.39 1.88
N THR A 107 13.97 17.73 1.87
CA THR A 107 14.56 18.72 2.77
C THR A 107 15.45 19.65 1.96
N GLU A 108 15.96 20.70 2.59
CA GLU A 108 16.94 21.58 1.97
C GLU A 108 18.16 20.77 1.51
N ALA A 109 18.57 20.98 0.27
CA ALA A 109 19.71 20.27 -0.31
C ALA A 109 21.03 20.77 0.29
N PRO A 110 22.02 19.90 0.51
CA PRO A 110 23.39 20.32 0.82
C PRO A 110 23.97 21.24 -0.26
N ALA A 111 24.90 22.11 0.12
CA ALA A 111 25.47 23.10 -0.80
C ALA A 111 26.25 22.49 -1.99
N ASP A 112 26.72 21.28 -1.84
CA ASP A 112 27.44 20.50 -2.86
C ASP A 112 26.53 19.55 -3.66
N PHE A 113 25.20 19.57 -3.41
CA PHE A 113 24.27 18.72 -4.11
C PHE A 113 24.14 19.13 -5.58
N VAL A 114 24.27 18.12 -6.47
CA VAL A 114 24.06 18.26 -7.90
C VAL A 114 22.93 17.31 -8.31
N GLY A 115 21.80 17.87 -8.70
CA GLY A 115 20.64 17.07 -9.08
C GLY A 115 19.39 17.92 -9.28
N THR A 116 18.26 17.24 -9.54
CA THR A 116 16.96 17.89 -9.78
C THR A 116 16.23 18.15 -8.47
N ASN A 117 15.99 17.11 -7.68
CA ASN A 117 15.32 17.21 -6.40
C ASN A 117 16.08 16.40 -5.35
N TYR A 118 16.41 17.03 -4.23
CA TYR A 118 17.07 16.36 -3.12
C TYR A 118 16.05 15.63 -2.25
N ASN A 119 16.34 14.34 -1.96
CA ASN A 119 15.58 13.58 -1.00
C ASN A 119 16.54 12.69 -0.19
N LYS A 120 16.60 12.90 1.12
CA LYS A 120 17.58 12.23 2.00
C LYS A 120 17.37 10.71 2.15
N TYR A 121 16.20 10.18 1.76
CA TYR A 121 15.89 8.75 1.84
C TYR A 121 15.90 8.06 0.48
N PHE A 122 15.99 8.80 -0.61
CA PHE A 122 16.11 8.21 -1.94
C PHE A 122 17.56 7.76 -2.20
N PRO A 123 17.78 6.56 -2.75
CA PRO A 123 19.11 6.08 -3.11
C PRO A 123 19.82 7.06 -4.05
N GLY A 124 21.01 7.53 -3.67
CA GLY A 124 21.74 8.55 -4.41
C GLY A 124 21.23 9.97 -4.21
N TYR A 125 20.24 10.19 -3.35
CA TYR A 125 19.71 11.49 -2.93
C TYR A 125 19.05 12.34 -4.02
N ASN A 126 19.19 12.00 -5.30
CA ASN A 126 18.64 12.72 -6.43
C ASN A 126 17.42 11.96 -7.00
N ILE A 127 16.22 12.46 -6.75
CA ILE A 127 14.97 11.88 -7.22
C ILE A 127 14.35 12.75 -8.32
N ALA A 128 13.84 12.11 -9.40
CA ALA A 128 13.17 12.84 -10.48
C ALA A 128 11.81 13.43 -10.05
N MET A 129 11.11 12.79 -9.10
CA MET A 129 9.84 13.27 -8.56
C MET A 129 10.04 14.55 -7.75
N PRO A 130 9.39 15.67 -8.09
CA PRO A 130 9.38 16.86 -7.24
C PRO A 130 8.65 16.57 -5.93
N ASN A 131 8.87 17.40 -4.89
CA ASN A 131 8.16 17.26 -3.63
C ASN A 131 6.64 17.36 -3.86
N PRO A 132 5.87 16.27 -3.64
CA PRO A 132 4.46 16.27 -3.98
C PRO A 132 3.56 16.82 -2.87
N LEU A 133 4.06 16.95 -1.63
CA LEU A 133 3.24 17.25 -0.46
C LEU A 133 3.64 18.56 0.21
N SER A 134 2.63 19.31 0.62
CA SER A 134 2.75 20.50 1.48
C SER A 134 1.64 20.52 2.53
N ASP A 135 1.88 21.17 3.67
CA ASP A 135 0.87 21.31 4.72
C ASP A 135 -0.37 22.06 4.19
N GLY A 136 -1.57 21.63 4.59
CA GLY A 136 -2.84 22.19 4.16
C GLY A 136 -3.26 21.87 2.71
N GLN A 137 -2.57 20.96 2.03
CA GLN A 137 -2.85 20.64 0.62
C GLN A 137 -4.11 19.79 0.42
N VAL A 138 -4.41 18.91 1.36
CA VAL A 138 -5.59 18.03 1.35
C VAL A 138 -6.39 18.27 2.60
N THR A 139 -7.68 18.61 2.45
CA THR A 139 -8.57 18.82 3.59
C THR A 139 -9.24 17.53 4.00
N TYR A 140 -9.12 17.17 5.27
CA TYR A 140 -9.71 15.98 5.85
C TYR A 140 -11.06 16.29 6.52
N ALA A 141 -12.10 15.56 6.13
CA ALA A 141 -13.45 15.73 6.69
C ALA A 141 -13.55 15.26 8.16
N ASP A 142 -12.61 14.43 8.63
CA ASP A 142 -12.60 13.87 9.99
C ASP A 142 -11.82 14.72 11.01
N GLY A 143 -11.32 15.89 10.58
CA GLY A 143 -10.55 16.79 11.45
C GLY A 143 -9.12 16.30 11.75
N SER A 144 -8.63 15.30 11.05
CA SER A 144 -7.23 14.84 11.17
C SER A 144 -6.26 15.98 10.76
N PRO A 145 -5.02 15.97 11.28
CA PRO A 145 -4.04 17.01 10.94
C PRO A 145 -3.74 17.07 9.44
N GLU A 146 -3.78 18.27 8.88
CA GLU A 146 -3.51 18.53 7.45
C GLU A 146 -2.01 18.83 7.25
N THR A 147 -1.15 17.90 7.63
CA THR A 147 0.30 18.06 7.60
C THR A 147 0.95 17.02 6.69
N VAL A 148 2.12 17.34 6.13
CA VAL A 148 2.94 16.41 5.34
C VAL A 148 3.21 15.11 6.11
N ALA A 149 3.41 15.18 7.43
CA ALA A 149 3.62 14.01 8.26
C ALA A 149 2.41 13.06 8.28
N GLN A 150 1.19 13.63 8.40
CA GLN A 150 -0.05 12.87 8.39
C GLN A 150 -0.33 12.31 7.00
N TYR A 151 -0.24 13.15 5.96
CA TYR A 151 -0.42 12.72 4.57
C TYR A 151 0.51 11.57 4.19
N SER A 152 1.78 11.66 4.59
CA SER A 152 2.79 10.62 4.33
C SER A 152 2.43 9.29 5.00
N ALA A 153 1.90 9.33 6.23
CA ALA A 153 1.46 8.15 6.94
C ALA A 153 0.22 7.53 6.28
N ASP A 154 -0.76 8.36 5.93
CA ASP A 154 -2.04 7.91 5.39
C ASP A 154 -1.88 7.33 3.98
N VAL A 155 -1.16 8.01 3.08
CA VAL A 155 -0.90 7.51 1.73
C VAL A 155 -0.04 6.25 1.74
N ALA A 156 0.94 6.15 2.64
CA ALA A 156 1.74 4.93 2.77
C ALA A 156 0.90 3.73 3.24
N ALA A 157 -0.04 3.93 4.18
CA ALA A 157 -1.00 2.90 4.60
C ALA A 157 -1.94 2.50 3.47
N PHE A 158 -2.46 3.46 2.70
CA PHE A 158 -3.27 3.19 1.52
C PHE A 158 -2.51 2.39 0.46
N LEU A 159 -1.27 2.76 0.15
CA LEU A 159 -0.45 2.02 -0.82
C LEU A 159 -0.06 0.62 -0.31
N ALA A 160 0.07 0.42 1.00
CA ALA A 160 0.23 -0.92 1.56
C ALA A 160 -1.02 -1.79 1.35
N TRP A 161 -2.22 -1.22 1.55
CA TRP A 161 -3.47 -1.89 1.24
C TRP A 161 -3.63 -2.14 -0.27
N ALA A 162 -3.35 -1.15 -1.10
CA ALA A 162 -3.42 -1.27 -2.55
C ALA A 162 -2.55 -2.40 -3.10
N ALA A 163 -1.34 -2.57 -2.54
CA ALA A 163 -0.41 -3.62 -2.93
C ALA A 163 -0.83 -5.02 -2.47
N ASP A 164 -1.57 -5.12 -1.37
CA ASP A 164 -2.02 -6.40 -0.81
C ASP A 164 -3.32 -6.26 0.02
N PRO A 165 -4.47 -6.08 -0.64
CA PRO A 165 -5.76 -5.90 0.05
C PRO A 165 -6.14 -7.06 0.97
N HIS A 166 -5.68 -8.28 0.64
CA HIS A 166 -5.98 -9.51 1.37
C HIS A 166 -4.95 -9.87 2.46
N HIS A 167 -3.95 -9.02 2.70
CA HIS A 167 -2.87 -9.27 3.67
C HIS A 167 -3.38 -9.69 5.05
N VAL A 168 -4.28 -8.91 5.63
CA VAL A 168 -4.86 -9.17 6.95
C VAL A 168 -5.66 -10.47 6.97
N THR A 169 -6.49 -10.70 5.94
CA THR A 169 -7.28 -11.94 5.82
C THR A 169 -6.36 -13.16 5.72
N ARG A 170 -5.31 -13.08 4.91
CA ARG A 170 -4.33 -14.17 4.77
C ARG A 170 -3.61 -14.48 6.08
N GLN A 171 -3.20 -13.46 6.84
CA GLN A 171 -2.55 -13.66 8.13
C GLN A 171 -3.47 -14.36 9.13
N ASN A 172 -4.71 -13.92 9.22
CA ASN A 172 -5.69 -14.49 10.16
C ASN A 172 -6.03 -15.94 9.77
N VAL A 173 -6.35 -16.19 8.50
CA VAL A 173 -6.64 -17.55 8.02
C VAL A 173 -5.41 -18.45 8.13
N GLY A 174 -4.23 -17.94 7.85
CA GLY A 174 -2.97 -18.68 7.94
C GLY A 174 -2.71 -19.28 9.32
N ALA A 175 -3.05 -18.58 10.38
CA ALA A 175 -2.91 -19.10 11.74
C ALA A 175 -3.79 -20.34 11.97
N TYR A 176 -5.04 -20.32 11.51
CA TYR A 176 -5.93 -21.50 11.60
C TYR A 176 -5.46 -22.65 10.75
N VAL A 177 -4.95 -22.36 9.54
CA VAL A 177 -4.36 -23.39 8.65
C VAL A 177 -3.16 -24.06 9.30
N LEU A 178 -2.26 -23.29 9.93
CA LEU A 178 -1.11 -23.86 10.63
C LEU A 178 -1.53 -24.78 11.81
N ILE A 179 -2.51 -24.39 12.59
CA ILE A 179 -3.06 -25.23 13.67
C ILE A 179 -3.66 -26.53 13.08
N PHE A 180 -4.46 -26.42 12.03
CA PHE A 180 -5.06 -27.57 11.37
C PHE A 180 -3.99 -28.54 10.83
N VAL A 181 -2.98 -28.04 10.13
CA VAL A 181 -1.89 -28.86 9.59
C VAL A 181 -1.09 -29.52 10.71
N ALA A 182 -0.82 -28.84 11.81
CA ALA A 182 -0.12 -29.42 12.96
C ALA A 182 -0.93 -30.57 13.60
N LEU A 183 -2.25 -30.40 13.77
CA LEU A 183 -3.13 -31.45 14.26
C LEU A 183 -3.18 -32.65 13.31
N MET A 184 -3.30 -32.42 12.01
CA MET A 184 -3.28 -33.48 11.00
C MET A 184 -1.94 -34.24 10.98
N ALA A 185 -0.83 -33.54 11.10
CA ALA A 185 0.51 -34.16 11.19
C ALA A 185 0.65 -35.02 12.44
N LEU A 186 0.12 -34.56 13.58
CA LEU A 186 0.10 -35.34 14.82
C LEU A 186 -0.74 -36.61 14.67
N LEU A 187 -1.97 -36.47 14.12
CA LEU A 187 -2.86 -37.63 13.93
C LEU A 187 -2.28 -38.66 12.97
N THR A 188 -1.70 -38.23 11.85
CA THR A 188 -1.03 -39.13 10.90
C THR A 188 0.18 -39.79 11.52
N TYR A 189 0.98 -39.09 12.32
CA TYR A 189 2.10 -39.68 13.05
C TYR A 189 1.64 -40.74 14.06
N LEU A 190 0.60 -40.46 14.84
CA LEU A 190 0.03 -41.42 15.80
C LEU A 190 -0.55 -42.65 15.10
N THR A 191 -1.26 -42.45 14.00
CA THR A 191 -1.78 -43.55 13.14
C THR A 191 -0.66 -44.39 12.58
N MET A 192 0.38 -43.77 12.04
CA MET A 192 1.58 -44.50 11.58
C MET A 192 2.21 -45.31 12.72
N LYS A 193 2.41 -44.73 13.91
CA LYS A 193 2.95 -45.49 15.06
C LYS A 193 2.05 -46.63 15.48
N ALA A 194 0.73 -46.48 15.44
CA ALA A 194 -0.22 -47.53 15.77
C ALA A 194 -0.16 -48.71 14.79
N ILE A 195 -0.16 -48.41 13.49
CA ILE A 195 -0.09 -49.44 12.41
C ILE A 195 1.25 -50.22 12.46
N TRP A 196 2.39 -49.53 12.62
CA TRP A 196 3.71 -50.11 12.59
C TRP A 196 4.18 -50.73 13.93
N ARG A 197 3.38 -50.57 15.00
CA ARG A 197 3.75 -51.08 16.34
C ARG A 197 3.97 -52.59 16.35
N ASP A 198 3.13 -53.31 15.67
CA ASP A 198 3.16 -54.79 15.69
C ASP A 198 4.15 -55.36 14.66
N VAL A 199 4.43 -54.65 13.58
CA VAL A 199 5.43 -55.02 12.56
C VAL A 199 6.87 -54.99 13.12
N LYS A 200 7.17 -54.07 14.03
CA LYS A 200 8.50 -53.95 14.66
C LYS A 200 8.76 -54.96 15.78
N LYS A 201 7.77 -55.79 16.12
CA LYS A 201 7.92 -56.85 17.14
C LYS A 201 8.21 -58.24 16.55
N GLN A 202 8.17 -58.36 15.23
CA GLN A 202 8.65 -59.50 14.47
C GLN A 202 10.13 -59.31 14.07
#